data_1e53908782a09de80d68ff4bddea1719
#
_entry.id   1e53908782a09de80d68ff4bddea1719
#
_cell.length_a   1.000
_cell.length_b   1.000
_cell.length_c   1.000
_cell.angle_alpha   90.00
_cell.angle_beta   90.00
_cell.angle_gamma   90.00
#
_symmetry.space_group_name_H-M   'P 1'
#
loop_
_entity.id
_entity.type
_entity.pdbx_description
1 polymer ?
#
loop_
_entity_poly.entity_id
_entity_poly.type
_entity_poly.pdbx_seq_one_letter_code
_entity_poly.pdbx_strand_id
1 'polypeptide(L)'
;MELSLIGDEKEISKIKPMLVRITKESGIPLIGALPFGIIDRGTNLLQVRCTSMCNMNCAFCSTDAGPFSKFHKTNYIVDINYLAEEVEKIAKFKGPGVIIFLDSVGEPMSHPHFTELVRKLKSIKEVKEVVVVTNGTYLTKEKIDALKEAGLTRINLSLHSLNPE
;
A
#
# COMPACT_ATOMS: atom_id res chain seq x y z
N MET A 1 36.13 13.28 -7.48
CA MET A 1 35.23 13.53 -6.34
C MET A 1 34.49 12.22 -6.10
N GLU A 2 35.06 11.36 -5.27
CA GLU A 2 34.50 10.05 -4.95
C GLU A 2 33.28 10.22 -4.04
N LEU A 3 32.15 9.72 -4.49
CA LEU A 3 30.95 9.59 -3.68
C LEU A 3 31.07 8.35 -2.79
N SER A 4 31.77 8.47 -1.66
CA SER A 4 31.74 7.47 -0.59
C SER A 4 30.49 7.72 0.30
N LEU A 5 29.31 7.47 -0.22
CA LEU A 5 28.04 7.70 0.48
C LEU A 5 27.24 6.43 0.77
N ILE A 6 27.87 5.27 0.72
CA ILE A 6 27.22 4.03 1.16
C ILE A 6 28.07 3.46 2.27
N GLY A 7 27.54 3.49 3.50
CA GLY A 7 28.16 2.83 4.63
C GLY A 7 28.42 1.35 4.32
N ASP A 8 29.46 0.80 4.93
CA ASP A 8 29.94 -0.58 4.73
C ASP A 8 28.74 -1.56 4.81
N GLU A 9 28.64 -2.53 3.89
CA GLU A 9 27.57 -3.55 3.86
C GLU A 9 27.36 -4.22 5.22
N LYS A 10 28.41 -4.32 6.04
CA LYS A 10 28.37 -4.83 7.41
C LYS A 10 27.63 -3.90 8.39
N GLU A 11 27.59 -2.60 8.14
CA GLU A 11 26.84 -1.64 8.97
C GLU A 11 25.35 -1.65 8.61
N ILE A 12 25.03 -1.75 7.33
CA ILE A 12 23.65 -1.84 6.84
C ILE A 12 22.97 -3.10 7.39
N SER A 13 23.70 -4.22 7.49
CA SER A 13 23.19 -5.48 8.04
C SER A 13 22.80 -5.41 9.53
N LYS A 14 23.34 -4.42 10.28
CA LYS A 14 23.06 -4.23 11.71
C LYS A 14 21.82 -3.36 11.98
N ILE A 15 21.27 -2.69 10.97
CA ILE A 15 20.07 -1.85 11.14
C ILE A 15 18.88 -2.77 11.39
N LYS A 16 18.28 -2.65 12.58
CA LYS A 16 17.04 -3.38 12.91
C LYS A 16 15.90 -2.88 12.03
N PRO A 17 15.02 -3.77 11.55
CA PRO A 17 13.80 -3.36 10.87
C PRO A 17 13.00 -2.38 11.73
N MET A 18 12.60 -1.27 11.14
CA MET A 18 11.85 -0.22 11.81
C MET A 18 10.47 -0.08 11.16
N LEU A 19 9.44 0.09 11.98
CA LEU A 19 8.09 0.42 11.53
C LEU A 19 7.79 1.87 11.88
N VAL A 20 7.56 2.69 10.85
CA VAL A 20 7.17 4.09 10.99
C VAL A 20 5.67 4.21 10.76
N ARG A 21 4.97 4.71 11.76
CA ARG A 21 3.55 5.03 11.67
C ARG A 21 3.38 6.46 11.18
N ILE A 22 2.65 6.63 10.08
CA ILE A 22 2.34 7.92 9.49
C ILE A 22 0.92 8.31 9.93
N THR A 23 0.81 9.37 10.69
CA THR A 23 -0.46 9.92 11.18
C THR A 23 -0.57 11.40 10.80
N LYS A 24 -1.73 11.99 11.00
CA LYS A 24 -1.95 13.42 10.76
C LYS A 24 -1.03 14.29 11.61
N GLU A 25 -0.79 13.88 12.85
CA GLU A 25 0.08 14.58 13.82
C GLU A 25 1.58 14.48 13.44
N SER A 26 1.96 13.50 12.61
CA SER A 26 3.33 13.38 12.13
C SER A 26 3.75 14.54 11.22
N GLY A 27 2.78 15.30 10.67
CA GLY A 27 3.03 16.38 9.73
C GLY A 27 3.62 15.93 8.38
N ILE A 28 3.66 14.61 8.13
CA ILE A 28 4.20 14.05 6.89
C ILE A 28 3.10 14.05 5.83
N PRO A 29 3.29 14.74 4.69
CA PRO A 29 2.30 14.75 3.63
C PRO A 29 2.18 13.38 2.96
N LEU A 30 0.96 13.01 2.57
CA LEU A 30 0.69 11.74 1.91
C LEU A 30 0.83 11.78 0.39
N ILE A 31 1.08 12.93 -0.21
CA ILE A 31 1.24 13.09 -1.66
C ILE A 31 2.73 13.17 -2.00
N GLY A 32 3.14 12.43 -3.01
CA GLY A 32 4.49 12.50 -3.56
C GLY A 32 5.51 11.53 -2.97
N ALA A 33 5.16 10.76 -1.93
CA ALA A 33 6.00 9.69 -1.42
C ALA A 33 5.72 8.38 -2.15
N LEU A 34 6.78 7.68 -2.61
CA LEU A 34 6.61 6.42 -3.32
C LEU A 34 6.25 5.23 -2.40
N PRO A 35 6.81 5.10 -1.18
CA PRO A 35 6.57 3.92 -0.34
C PRO A 35 5.21 3.91 0.37
N PHE A 36 4.55 5.07 0.52
CA PHE A 36 3.26 5.21 1.19
C PHE A 36 2.48 6.42 0.67
N GLY A 37 1.17 6.48 0.98
CA GLY A 37 0.33 7.64 0.68
C GLY A 37 -0.34 7.57 -0.69
N ILE A 38 -0.41 8.68 -1.41
CA ILE A 38 -1.22 8.84 -2.59
C ILE A 38 -0.36 9.28 -3.77
N ILE A 39 -0.50 8.59 -4.90
CA ILE A 39 0.14 8.95 -6.16
C ILE A 39 -0.96 9.27 -7.18
N ASP A 40 -1.01 10.52 -7.61
CA ASP A 40 -1.87 10.97 -8.72
C ASP A 40 -1.02 11.10 -9.99
N ARG A 41 -1.42 10.41 -11.03
CA ARG A 41 -0.77 10.43 -12.35
C ARG A 41 -1.54 11.28 -13.38
N GLY A 42 -2.43 12.15 -12.94
CA GLY A 42 -3.23 13.02 -13.80
C GLY A 42 -4.41 12.33 -14.50
N THR A 43 -4.76 11.09 -14.10
CA THR A 43 -5.91 10.33 -14.63
C THR A 43 -7.01 10.21 -13.57
N ASN A 44 -8.10 9.51 -13.88
CA ASN A 44 -9.15 9.18 -12.89
C ASN A 44 -8.66 8.17 -11.83
N LEU A 45 -7.48 7.56 -12.01
CA LEU A 45 -6.94 6.55 -11.11
C LEU A 45 -6.04 7.22 -10.08
N LEU A 46 -6.30 6.96 -8.80
CA LEU A 46 -5.44 7.29 -7.68
C LEU A 46 -4.82 6.00 -7.12
N GLN A 47 -3.49 5.92 -7.13
CA GLN A 47 -2.80 4.86 -6.40
C GLN A 47 -2.74 5.23 -4.92
N VAL A 48 -3.21 4.33 -4.05
CA VAL A 48 -3.30 4.56 -2.61
C VAL A 48 -2.53 3.46 -1.89
N ARG A 49 -1.47 3.85 -1.19
CA ARG A 49 -0.51 2.97 -0.52
C ARG A 49 -0.62 3.11 0.99
N CYS A 50 -1.34 2.20 1.61
CA CYS A 50 -1.58 2.22 3.07
C CYS A 50 -0.43 1.65 3.89
N THR A 51 0.44 0.85 3.27
CA THR A 51 1.61 0.27 3.93
C THR A 51 2.68 -0.08 2.91
N SER A 52 3.92 -0.22 3.35
CA SER A 52 5.01 -0.79 2.56
C SER A 52 5.36 -2.22 2.98
N MET A 53 4.72 -2.75 4.02
CA MET A 53 4.98 -4.11 4.51
C MET A 53 4.57 -5.18 3.50
N CYS A 54 5.33 -6.27 3.46
CA CYS A 54 4.99 -7.47 2.71
C CYS A 54 5.25 -8.71 3.58
N ASN A 55 4.41 -9.72 3.42
CA ASN A 55 4.56 -10.99 4.10
C ASN A 55 5.31 -12.05 3.27
N MET A 56 5.64 -11.74 2.01
CA MET A 56 6.39 -12.62 1.11
C MET A 56 7.79 -12.07 0.85
N ASN A 57 8.69 -12.96 0.40
CA ASN A 57 10.07 -12.62 0.02
C ASN A 57 10.35 -13.15 -1.38
N CYS A 58 9.64 -12.61 -2.36
CA CYS A 58 9.73 -13.06 -3.76
C CYS A 58 11.09 -12.74 -4.35
N ALA A 59 11.77 -13.75 -4.93
CA ALA A 59 13.11 -13.58 -5.53
C ALA A 59 13.14 -12.59 -6.71
N PHE A 60 12.00 -12.37 -7.35
CA PHE A 60 11.84 -11.44 -8.49
C PHE A 60 11.25 -10.07 -8.07
N CYS A 61 11.12 -9.79 -6.77
CA CYS A 61 10.49 -8.56 -6.29
C CYS A 61 11.36 -7.34 -6.66
N SER A 62 10.84 -6.47 -7.52
CA SER A 62 11.54 -5.25 -7.94
C SER A 62 11.69 -4.21 -6.81
N THR A 63 10.89 -4.32 -5.76
CA THR A 63 10.89 -3.42 -4.60
C THR A 63 11.62 -3.99 -3.39
N ASP A 64 12.01 -5.27 -3.42
CA ASP A 64 12.64 -5.96 -2.29
C ASP A 64 11.92 -5.71 -0.95
N ALA A 65 10.57 -5.78 -0.95
CA ALA A 65 9.74 -5.35 0.18
C ALA A 65 9.46 -6.44 1.22
N GLY A 66 10.07 -7.61 1.10
CA GLY A 66 9.82 -8.76 1.97
C GLY A 66 10.44 -8.65 3.37
N PRO A 67 10.13 -9.59 4.27
CA PRO A 67 10.65 -9.61 5.64
C PRO A 67 12.18 -9.77 5.71
N PHE A 68 12.80 -10.31 4.65
CA PHE A 68 14.25 -10.47 4.53
C PHE A 68 14.86 -9.45 3.58
N SER A 69 14.19 -8.33 3.33
CA SER A 69 14.69 -7.25 2.49
C SER A 69 16.10 -6.84 2.89
N LYS A 70 16.94 -6.64 1.90
CA LYS A 70 18.31 -6.14 2.07
C LYS A 70 18.36 -4.61 2.04
N PHE A 71 17.47 -3.98 1.28
CA PHE A 71 17.48 -2.54 1.01
C PHE A 71 16.42 -1.78 1.80
N HIS A 72 15.23 -2.36 2.05
CA HIS A 72 14.12 -1.71 2.74
C HIS A 72 14.01 -2.15 4.20
N LYS A 73 14.86 -1.58 5.06
CA LYS A 73 14.82 -1.85 6.51
C LYS A 73 13.72 -1.07 7.24
N THR A 74 13.18 -0.02 6.62
CA THR A 74 12.09 0.78 7.18
C THR A 74 10.80 0.44 6.46
N ASN A 75 9.81 0.03 7.24
CA ASN A 75 8.44 -0.15 6.79
C ASN A 75 7.57 1.02 7.24
N TYR A 76 6.56 1.32 6.46
CA TYR A 76 5.60 2.39 6.73
C TYR A 76 4.20 1.80 6.87
N ILE A 77 3.42 2.37 7.79
CA ILE A 77 2.00 2.11 7.96
C ILE A 77 1.27 3.43 8.14
N VAL A 78 0.25 3.68 7.33
CA VAL A 78 -0.48 4.95 7.32
C VAL A 78 -1.78 4.80 8.12
N ASP A 79 -2.09 5.77 8.96
CA ASP A 79 -3.39 5.83 9.62
C ASP A 79 -4.50 5.92 8.57
N ILE A 80 -5.50 5.04 8.68
CA ILE A 80 -6.56 4.91 7.67
C ILE A 80 -7.50 6.10 7.62
N ASN A 81 -7.69 6.82 8.74
CA ASN A 81 -8.54 8.01 8.77
C ASN A 81 -7.84 9.16 8.04
N TYR A 82 -6.56 9.37 8.36
CA TYR A 82 -5.74 10.37 7.69
C TYR A 82 -5.64 10.08 6.18
N LEU A 83 -5.40 8.82 5.80
CA LEU A 83 -5.32 8.42 4.40
C LEU A 83 -6.65 8.64 3.66
N ALA A 84 -7.78 8.24 4.25
CA ALA A 84 -9.10 8.41 3.64
C ALA A 84 -9.46 9.90 3.51
N GLU A 85 -9.13 10.73 4.51
CA GLU A 85 -9.35 12.18 4.48
C GLU A 85 -8.59 12.86 3.34
N GLU A 86 -7.32 12.50 3.14
CA GLU A 86 -6.50 13.03 2.04
C GLU A 86 -6.97 12.54 0.66
N VAL A 87 -7.36 11.27 0.55
CA VAL A 87 -7.96 10.73 -0.68
C VAL A 87 -9.26 11.48 -1.02
N GLU A 88 -10.11 11.75 -0.03
CA GLU A 88 -11.37 12.47 -0.25
C GLU A 88 -11.13 13.88 -0.81
N LYS A 89 -10.13 14.60 -0.30
CA LYS A 89 -9.77 15.94 -0.81
C LYS A 89 -9.40 15.89 -2.29
N ILE A 90 -8.56 14.93 -2.67
CA ILE A 90 -8.14 14.76 -4.07
C ILE A 90 -9.32 14.29 -4.94
N ALA A 91 -10.12 13.36 -4.46
CA ALA A 91 -11.29 12.87 -5.19
C ALA A 91 -12.30 13.99 -5.47
N LYS A 92 -12.58 14.85 -4.49
CA LYS A 92 -13.42 16.04 -4.65
C LYS A 92 -12.87 17.02 -5.70
N PHE A 93 -11.55 17.23 -5.71
CA PHE A 93 -10.90 18.06 -6.73
C PHE A 93 -11.02 17.48 -8.14
N LYS A 94 -10.91 16.14 -8.28
CA LYS A 94 -11.00 15.44 -9.57
C LYS A 94 -12.46 15.31 -10.08
N GLY A 95 -13.43 15.31 -9.19
CA GLY A 95 -14.84 15.09 -9.51
C GLY A 95 -15.21 13.59 -9.59
N PRO A 96 -16.43 13.28 -10.05
CA PRO A 96 -16.97 11.92 -10.05
C PRO A 96 -16.21 10.98 -10.99
N GLY A 97 -16.17 9.69 -10.64
CA GLY A 97 -15.60 8.63 -11.46
C GLY A 97 -14.18 8.22 -11.07
N VAL A 98 -13.70 8.64 -9.89
CA VAL A 98 -12.39 8.27 -9.36
C VAL A 98 -12.31 6.76 -9.11
N ILE A 99 -11.20 6.16 -9.52
CA ILE A 99 -10.84 4.76 -9.27
C ILE A 99 -9.71 4.75 -8.26
N ILE A 100 -9.96 4.15 -7.09
CA ILE A 100 -8.92 3.92 -6.09
C ILE A 100 -8.22 2.61 -6.40
N PHE A 101 -6.92 2.67 -6.55
CA PHE A 101 -6.07 1.53 -6.83
C PHE A 101 -5.18 1.29 -5.61
N LEU A 102 -5.64 0.38 -4.74
CA LEU A 102 -4.91 -0.04 -3.55
C LEU A 102 -3.79 -0.98 -3.98
N ASP A 103 -2.64 -0.40 -4.27
CA ASP A 103 -1.38 -1.11 -4.46
C ASP A 103 -0.44 -0.81 -3.29
N SER A 104 0.74 -1.42 -3.31
CA SER A 104 1.77 -1.16 -2.32
C SER A 104 3.14 -1.49 -2.92
N VAL A 105 4.20 -0.98 -2.35
CA VAL A 105 5.54 -1.53 -2.60
C VAL A 105 5.68 -2.94 -1.98
N GLY A 106 4.80 -3.27 -1.01
CA GLY A 106 4.65 -4.59 -0.41
C GLY A 106 3.27 -5.19 -0.69
N GLU A 107 2.60 -5.71 0.34
CA GLU A 107 1.26 -6.31 0.28
C GLU A 107 0.24 -5.40 0.99
N PRO A 108 -0.72 -4.81 0.29
CA PRO A 108 -1.69 -3.89 0.91
C PRO A 108 -2.49 -4.51 2.05
N MET A 109 -2.84 -5.80 1.93
CA MET A 109 -3.60 -6.51 2.96
C MET A 109 -2.79 -6.82 4.23
N SER A 110 -1.48 -6.54 4.24
CA SER A 110 -0.68 -6.54 5.47
C SER A 110 -1.07 -5.41 6.43
N HIS A 111 -1.85 -4.43 5.96
CA HIS A 111 -2.38 -3.38 6.83
C HIS A 111 -3.49 -3.95 7.73
N PRO A 112 -3.41 -3.84 9.09
CA PRO A 112 -4.35 -4.48 10.00
C PRO A 112 -5.81 -4.01 9.82
N HIS A 113 -6.01 -2.76 9.43
CA HIS A 113 -7.33 -2.17 9.21
C HIS A 113 -7.71 -2.06 7.72
N PHE A 114 -7.19 -2.96 6.86
CA PHE A 114 -7.38 -2.88 5.41
C PHE A 114 -8.85 -2.89 5.00
N THR A 115 -9.67 -3.77 5.56
CA THR A 115 -11.11 -3.87 5.23
C THR A 115 -11.87 -2.59 5.60
N GLU A 116 -11.52 -1.98 6.74
CA GLU A 116 -12.10 -0.70 7.14
C GLU A 116 -11.68 0.44 6.21
N LEU A 117 -10.42 0.45 5.79
CA LEU A 117 -9.94 1.41 4.78
C LEU A 117 -10.75 1.30 3.49
N VAL A 118 -10.97 0.09 2.97
CA VAL A 118 -11.79 -0.13 1.77
C VAL A 118 -13.18 0.49 1.96
N ARG A 119 -13.84 0.27 3.12
CA ARG A 119 -15.16 0.82 3.42
C ARG A 119 -15.14 2.36 3.42
N LYS A 120 -14.13 2.97 4.06
CA LYS A 120 -13.96 4.43 4.09
C LYS A 120 -13.76 5.01 2.68
N LEU A 121 -12.89 4.40 1.89
CA LEU A 121 -12.63 4.87 0.53
C LEU A 121 -13.85 4.72 -0.38
N LYS A 122 -14.61 3.63 -0.23
CA LYS A 122 -15.82 3.40 -1.02
C LYS A 122 -16.97 4.31 -0.64
N SER A 123 -17.00 4.84 0.58
CA SER A 123 -18.01 5.82 1.02
C SER A 123 -17.82 7.22 0.44
N ILE A 124 -16.67 7.52 -0.17
CA ILE A 124 -16.40 8.81 -0.82
C ILE A 124 -17.25 8.90 -2.09
N LYS A 125 -18.07 9.96 -2.19
CA LYS A 125 -19.07 10.12 -3.26
C LYS A 125 -18.48 10.05 -4.68
N GLU A 126 -17.30 10.61 -4.87
CA GLU A 126 -16.60 10.70 -6.15
C GLU A 126 -15.98 9.37 -6.57
N VAL A 127 -15.84 8.41 -5.64
CA VAL A 127 -15.19 7.11 -5.87
C VAL A 127 -16.16 6.12 -6.54
N LYS A 128 -15.86 5.78 -7.78
CA LYS A 128 -16.58 4.78 -8.57
C LYS A 128 -16.16 3.36 -8.20
N GLU A 129 -14.86 3.10 -8.15
CA GLU A 129 -14.29 1.78 -7.94
C GLU A 129 -13.20 1.80 -6.87
N VAL A 130 -13.11 0.72 -6.09
CA VAL A 130 -11.97 0.42 -5.23
C VAL A 130 -11.40 -0.92 -5.67
N VAL A 131 -10.15 -0.91 -6.11
CA VAL A 131 -9.43 -2.06 -6.67
C VAL A 131 -8.24 -2.37 -5.78
N VAL A 132 -7.96 -3.63 -5.52
CA VAL A 132 -6.73 -4.05 -4.82
C VAL A 132 -5.84 -4.88 -5.72
N VAL A 133 -4.52 -4.67 -5.61
CA VAL A 133 -3.49 -5.56 -6.15
C VAL A 133 -2.88 -6.32 -4.99
N THR A 134 -2.90 -7.64 -5.05
CA THR A 134 -2.50 -8.48 -3.93
C THR A 134 -1.79 -9.75 -4.37
N ASN A 135 -0.91 -10.28 -3.53
CA ASN A 135 -0.33 -11.61 -3.69
C ASN A 135 -1.30 -12.75 -3.31
N GLY A 136 -2.47 -12.41 -2.75
CA GLY A 136 -3.56 -13.34 -2.45
C GLY A 136 -3.41 -14.14 -1.16
N THR A 137 -2.29 -14.07 -0.46
CA THR A 137 -2.04 -14.90 0.74
C THR A 137 -3.00 -14.61 1.91
N TYR A 138 -3.63 -13.44 1.94
CA TYR A 138 -4.62 -13.07 2.94
C TYR A 138 -6.07 -13.32 2.51
N LEU A 139 -6.29 -13.86 1.29
CA LEU A 139 -7.63 -14.08 0.74
C LEU A 139 -8.23 -15.39 1.28
N THR A 140 -8.75 -15.37 2.50
CA THR A 140 -9.69 -16.40 2.96
C THR A 140 -11.09 -16.08 2.47
N LYS A 141 -12.00 -17.08 2.55
CA LYS A 141 -13.42 -16.88 2.20
C LYS A 141 -14.03 -15.74 3.00
N GLU A 142 -13.80 -15.74 4.31
CA GLU A 142 -14.31 -14.72 5.25
C GLU A 142 -13.75 -13.33 4.90
N LYS A 143 -12.47 -13.26 4.52
CA LYS A 143 -11.84 -11.99 4.11
C LYS A 143 -12.42 -11.47 2.81
N ILE A 144 -12.68 -12.34 1.84
CA ILE A 144 -13.30 -11.97 0.56
C ILE A 144 -14.73 -11.46 0.81
N ASP A 145 -15.52 -12.15 1.62
CA ASP A 145 -16.88 -11.74 1.95
C ASP A 145 -16.88 -10.37 2.65
N ALA A 146 -16.01 -10.16 3.64
CA ALA A 146 -15.85 -8.87 4.33
C ALA A 146 -15.42 -7.72 3.41
N LEU A 147 -14.52 -8.00 2.45
CA LEU A 147 -14.08 -7.01 1.45
C LEU A 147 -15.20 -6.65 0.49
N LYS A 148 -16.01 -7.62 0.06
CA LYS A 148 -17.19 -7.40 -0.76
C LYS A 148 -18.20 -6.52 -0.04
N GLU A 149 -18.51 -6.81 1.22
CA GLU A 149 -19.40 -6.00 2.07
C GLU A 149 -18.85 -4.58 2.29
N ALA A 150 -17.51 -4.43 2.37
CA ALA A 150 -16.86 -3.13 2.46
C ALA A 150 -16.93 -2.33 1.16
N GLY A 151 -17.34 -2.95 0.05
CA GLY A 151 -17.50 -2.29 -1.25
C GLY A 151 -16.28 -2.39 -2.18
N LEU A 152 -15.38 -3.36 -1.95
CA LEU A 152 -14.32 -3.66 -2.90
C LEU A 152 -14.94 -4.10 -4.23
N THR A 153 -14.48 -3.52 -5.34
CA THR A 153 -15.08 -3.75 -6.66
C THR A 153 -14.29 -4.74 -7.52
N ARG A 154 -12.98 -4.85 -7.28
CA ARG A 154 -12.10 -5.73 -8.06
C ARG A 154 -10.86 -6.13 -7.29
N ILE A 155 -10.43 -7.38 -7.51
CA ILE A 155 -9.15 -7.92 -7.05
C ILE A 155 -8.29 -8.21 -8.27
N ASN A 156 -7.09 -7.63 -8.31
CA ASN A 156 -6.03 -7.99 -9.23
C ASN A 156 -5.06 -8.90 -8.49
N LEU A 157 -5.13 -10.19 -8.80
CA LEU A 157 -4.30 -11.20 -8.15
C LEU A 157 -2.98 -11.37 -8.91
N SER A 158 -1.87 -11.29 -8.18
CA SER A 158 -0.54 -11.64 -8.69
C SER A 158 -0.36 -13.15 -8.63
N LEU A 159 -0.62 -13.83 -9.74
CA LEU A 159 -0.49 -15.28 -9.86
C LEU A 159 0.84 -15.62 -10.55
N HIS A 160 1.74 -16.30 -9.86
CA HIS A 160 3.08 -16.61 -10.34
C HIS A 160 3.31 -18.09 -10.64
N SER A 161 2.41 -18.99 -10.24
CA SER A 161 2.43 -20.40 -10.55
C SER A 161 1.02 -20.96 -10.61
N LEU A 162 0.81 -21.95 -11.49
CA LEU A 162 -0.39 -22.78 -11.53
C LEU A 162 -0.14 -24.15 -10.88
N ASN A 163 1.07 -24.39 -10.40
CA ASN A 163 1.41 -25.59 -9.64
C ASN A 163 0.87 -25.44 -8.20
N PRO A 164 0.04 -26.37 -7.70
CA PRO A 164 -0.48 -26.33 -6.34
C PRO A 164 0.53 -26.73 -5.25
N GLU A 165 1.72 -27.24 -5.63
CA GLU A 165 2.80 -27.68 -4.73
C GLU A 165 3.78 -26.55 -4.41
#